data_5d75538a5dd1fadfe5dc8f36193dc71c
#
_entry.id   5d75538a5dd1fadfe5dc8f36193dc71c
#
_cell.length_a   1.000
_cell.length_b   1.000
_cell.length_c   1.000
_cell.angle_alpha   90.00
_cell.angle_beta   90.00
_cell.angle_gamma   90.00
#
_symmetry.space_group_name_H-M   'P 1'
#
loop_
_entity.id
_entity.type
_entity.pdbx_description
1 polymer ?
#
loop_
_entity_poly.entity_id
_entity_poly.type
_entity_poly.pdbx_seq_one_letter_code
_entity_poly.pdbx_strand_id
1 'polypeptide(L)'
;GVISSVILTTIILVIAYKLMWFNGHMTLTLAITTMITSCLTLSICSIFINPLIQKIKQFNIKTKQFINHEKFIDDETFQSPREIKELNDSFNKMAYEINNQMNMIKNEQQEKTEIIQNLAHDLKTPLAGIRSYSEGLRDGVISDPQEVHEAYEILIKQANRLSILFDDITHVINLNTGRSYPLELIQLDQLLVNILQPYEQHIKQENRTLEVNFCTDIDAFYQYRPPIERILTNLLDNALKFSNSGSRIDIIISECKENDVISISIKDEGIGIVPELQSRIFERTFRVEDSRNTKTGGSGLGLYIANELAQQIDASITVQSDLDIGTTMTLTLKKFQFKK
;
A
#
# COMPACT_ATOMS: atom_id res chain seq x y z
N GLY A 1 33.72 27.89 37.13
CA GLY A 1 32.97 29.14 37.44
C GLY A 1 32.92 29.41 38.96
N VAL A 2 32.20 28.63 39.75
CA VAL A 2 31.96 28.92 41.19
C VAL A 2 33.25 28.79 42.01
N ILE A 3 34.04 27.73 41.78
CA ILE A 3 35.36 27.56 42.47
C ILE A 3 36.31 28.73 42.15
N SER A 4 36.34 29.18 40.90
CA SER A 4 37.19 30.30 40.50
C SER A 4 36.68 31.63 41.11
N SER A 5 35.37 31.79 41.31
CA SER A 5 34.78 32.96 41.97
C SER A 5 35.11 32.98 43.47
N VAL A 6 35.07 31.85 44.13
CA VAL A 6 35.45 31.73 45.55
C VAL A 6 36.94 32.02 45.76
N ILE A 7 37.79 31.50 44.86
CA ILE A 7 39.24 31.77 44.92
C ILE A 7 39.49 33.26 44.66
N LEU A 8 38.82 33.87 43.70
CA LEU A 8 38.97 35.30 43.37
C LEU A 8 38.52 36.19 44.54
N THR A 9 37.38 35.90 45.18
CA THR A 9 36.88 36.66 46.31
C THR A 9 37.77 36.53 47.53
N THR A 10 38.34 35.34 47.80
CA THR A 10 39.32 35.15 48.90
C THR A 10 40.61 35.87 48.63
N ILE A 11 41.12 35.92 47.39
CA ILE A 11 42.33 36.69 47.02
C ILE A 11 42.06 38.18 47.19
N ILE A 12 40.93 38.70 46.77
CA ILE A 12 40.56 40.13 46.93
C ILE A 12 40.51 40.49 48.42
N LEU A 13 39.94 39.63 49.27
CA LEU A 13 39.88 39.82 50.72
C LEU A 13 41.24 39.85 51.40
N VAL A 14 42.17 38.98 50.99
CA VAL A 14 43.54 38.93 51.46
C VAL A 14 44.32 40.18 51.06
N ILE A 15 44.11 40.69 49.81
CA ILE A 15 44.69 41.92 49.33
C ILE A 15 44.17 43.13 50.14
N ALA A 16 42.84 43.20 50.36
CA ALA A 16 42.23 44.27 51.16
C ALA A 16 42.75 44.30 52.61
N TYR A 17 42.99 43.15 53.20
CA TYR A 17 43.63 43.05 54.51
C TYR A 17 45.07 43.55 54.52
N LYS A 18 45.88 43.15 53.54
CA LYS A 18 47.27 43.59 53.38
C LYS A 18 47.40 45.11 53.21
N LEU A 19 46.39 45.76 52.68
CA LEU A 19 46.35 47.22 52.52
C LEU A 19 45.89 47.95 53.77
N MET A 20 45.78 47.30 54.95
CA MET A 20 45.40 47.87 56.28
C MET A 20 44.00 48.50 56.33
N TRP A 21 43.07 48.13 55.42
CA TRP A 21 41.75 48.72 55.41
C TRP A 21 40.77 48.08 56.41
N PHE A 22 41.06 46.89 56.95
CA PHE A 22 40.19 46.19 57.89
C PHE A 22 40.94 45.68 59.10
N ASN A 23 40.29 45.75 60.31
CA ASN A 23 40.73 45.07 61.52
C ASN A 23 40.66 43.53 61.40
N GLY A 24 41.59 42.80 62.02
CA GLY A 24 41.69 41.34 61.93
C GLY A 24 40.36 40.58 62.24
N HIS A 25 39.54 41.07 63.13
CA HIS A 25 38.20 40.52 63.38
C HIS A 25 37.21 40.70 62.23
N MET A 26 37.22 41.86 61.57
CA MET A 26 36.36 42.10 60.39
C MET A 26 36.73 41.24 59.22
N THR A 27 38.01 41.01 58.96
CA THR A 27 38.48 40.13 57.90
C THR A 27 38.09 38.68 58.12
N LEU A 28 38.19 38.19 59.33
CA LEU A 28 37.83 36.83 59.76
C LEU A 28 36.29 36.61 59.56
N THR A 29 35.47 37.57 60.02
CA THR A 29 33.99 37.48 59.85
C THR A 29 33.57 37.52 58.38
N LEU A 30 34.22 38.37 57.57
CA LEU A 30 33.95 38.47 56.12
C LEU A 30 34.40 37.20 55.39
N ALA A 31 35.53 36.59 55.78
CA ALA A 31 36.02 35.33 55.21
C ALA A 31 35.05 34.18 55.51
N ILE A 32 34.58 34.10 56.76
CA ILE A 32 33.60 33.06 57.19
C ILE A 32 32.26 33.24 56.45
N THR A 33 31.74 34.47 56.36
CA THR A 33 30.46 34.73 55.64
C THR A 33 30.55 34.43 54.14
N THR A 34 31.64 34.78 53.45
CA THR A 34 31.85 34.43 52.05
C THR A 34 32.01 32.93 51.85
N MET A 35 32.65 32.21 52.77
CA MET A 35 32.75 30.75 52.72
C MET A 35 31.38 30.08 52.88
N ILE A 36 30.58 30.52 53.83
CA ILE A 36 29.24 30.01 54.08
C ILE A 36 28.34 30.28 52.88
N THR A 37 28.31 31.50 52.33
CA THR A 37 27.49 31.83 51.17
C THR A 37 27.93 31.06 49.92
N SER A 38 29.22 30.84 49.70
CA SER A 38 29.75 30.01 48.62
C SER A 38 29.34 28.52 48.75
N CYS A 39 29.46 27.97 49.95
CA CYS A 39 28.99 26.59 50.24
C CYS A 39 27.47 26.44 50.01
N LEU A 40 26.70 27.43 50.42
CA LEU A 40 25.26 27.46 50.26
C LEU A 40 24.87 27.54 48.78
N THR A 41 25.50 28.41 48.00
CA THR A 41 25.28 28.53 46.54
C THR A 41 25.69 27.27 45.80
N LEU A 42 26.81 26.62 46.15
CA LEU A 42 27.25 25.35 45.59
C LEU A 42 26.24 24.23 45.90
N SER A 43 25.73 24.17 47.13
CA SER A 43 24.70 23.18 47.52
C SER A 43 23.40 23.38 46.73
N ILE A 44 22.92 24.62 46.63
CA ILE A 44 21.73 24.96 45.86
C ILE A 44 21.93 24.61 44.36
N CYS A 45 23.06 25.02 43.76
CA CYS A 45 23.40 24.66 42.39
C CYS A 45 23.44 23.13 42.19
N SER A 46 24.01 22.40 43.13
CA SER A 46 24.07 20.92 43.05
C SER A 46 22.68 20.28 43.09
N ILE A 47 21.80 20.79 43.96
CA ILE A 47 20.42 20.29 44.08
C ILE A 47 19.62 20.49 42.81
N PHE A 48 19.81 21.61 42.09
CA PHE A 48 19.10 21.92 40.88
C PHE A 48 19.76 21.35 39.60
N ILE A 49 21.09 21.33 39.51
CA ILE A 49 21.81 20.92 38.30
C ILE A 49 21.92 19.39 38.20
N ASN A 50 22.14 18.66 39.30
CA ASN A 50 22.31 17.20 39.25
C ASN A 50 21.09 16.47 38.70
N PRO A 51 19.84 16.74 39.10
CA PRO A 51 18.67 16.08 38.51
C PRO A 51 18.51 16.45 37.02
N LEU A 52 18.86 17.66 36.63
CA LEU A 52 18.80 18.08 35.21
C LEU A 52 19.80 17.28 34.36
N ILE A 53 21.04 17.13 34.83
CA ILE A 53 22.07 16.31 34.17
C ILE A 53 21.61 14.86 34.03
N GLN A 54 21.03 14.29 35.08
CA GLN A 54 20.51 12.93 35.06
C GLN A 54 19.40 12.77 34.02
N LYS A 55 18.48 13.72 33.93
CA LYS A 55 17.39 13.71 32.95
C LYS A 55 17.91 13.82 31.49
N ILE A 56 18.88 14.68 31.24
CA ILE A 56 19.54 14.79 29.91
C ILE A 56 20.26 13.46 29.60
N LYS A 57 20.90 12.83 30.56
CA LYS A 57 21.55 11.53 30.36
C LYS A 57 20.53 10.42 30.02
N GLN A 58 19.39 10.39 30.75
CA GLN A 58 18.30 9.47 30.44
C GLN A 58 17.75 9.70 29.02
N PHE A 59 17.53 10.96 28.62
CA PHE A 59 17.09 11.30 27.26
C PHE A 59 18.09 10.84 26.20
N ASN A 60 19.40 11.02 26.44
CA ASN A 60 20.44 10.53 25.53
C ASN A 60 20.43 8.98 25.39
N ILE A 61 20.18 8.26 26.50
CA ILE A 61 20.05 6.80 26.49
C ILE A 61 18.83 6.40 25.67
N LYS A 62 17.67 7.03 25.87
CA LYS A 62 16.45 6.79 25.07
C LYS A 62 16.71 7.01 23.57
N THR A 63 17.36 8.10 23.21
CA THR A 63 17.69 8.40 21.81
C THR A 63 18.60 7.32 21.21
N LYS A 64 19.60 6.84 21.95
CA LYS A 64 20.48 5.75 21.51
C LYS A 64 19.73 4.42 21.36
N GLN A 65 18.84 4.07 22.29
CA GLN A 65 18.01 2.87 22.19
C GLN A 65 17.11 2.91 20.98
N PHE A 66 16.50 4.07 20.68
CA PHE A 66 15.70 4.26 19.47
C PHE A 66 16.51 4.05 18.18
N ILE A 67 17.74 4.61 18.11
CA ILE A 67 18.63 4.42 16.96
C ILE A 67 19.04 2.95 16.77
N ASN A 68 19.22 2.21 17.87
CA ASN A 68 19.59 0.79 17.83
C ASN A 68 18.40 -0.16 17.60
N HIS A 69 17.20 0.35 17.31
CA HIS A 69 15.98 -0.44 17.16
C HIS A 69 15.61 -1.29 18.39
N GLU A 70 16.03 -0.89 19.58
CA GLU A 70 15.59 -1.50 20.83
C GLU A 70 14.15 -1.07 21.13
N LYS A 71 13.43 -1.90 21.93
CA LYS A 71 12.04 -1.58 22.29
C LYS A 71 11.98 -0.21 22.97
N PHE A 72 11.27 0.72 22.33
CA PHE A 72 11.00 2.04 22.88
C PHE A 72 9.96 1.90 24.00
N ILE A 73 10.38 2.23 25.23
CA ILE A 73 9.49 2.27 26.41
C ILE A 73 9.11 3.72 26.63
N ASP A 74 7.84 4.02 26.39
CA ASP A 74 7.28 5.34 26.73
C ASP A 74 7.14 5.43 28.26
N ASP A 75 7.89 6.32 28.86
CA ASP A 75 7.88 6.55 30.31
C ASP A 75 6.98 7.76 30.60
N GLU A 76 5.68 7.49 30.84
CA GLU A 76 4.65 8.53 31.06
C GLU A 76 4.93 9.42 32.29
N THR A 77 5.88 9.03 33.16
CA THR A 77 6.16 9.70 34.44
C THR A 77 7.33 10.68 34.37
N PHE A 78 7.66 11.23 33.21
CA PHE A 78 8.79 12.14 33.06
C PHE A 78 8.56 13.50 33.77
N GLN A 79 8.72 13.54 35.08
CA GLN A 79 8.70 14.80 35.86
C GLN A 79 10.00 15.58 35.62
N SER A 80 9.93 16.70 34.91
CA SER A 80 11.05 17.51 34.50
C SER A 80 10.62 18.99 34.38
N PRO A 81 11.57 19.96 34.38
CA PRO A 81 11.27 21.31 33.97
C PRO A 81 10.51 21.29 32.62
N ARG A 82 9.64 22.29 32.44
CA ARG A 82 8.69 22.36 31.30
C ARG A 82 9.38 22.15 29.94
N GLU A 83 10.55 22.75 29.77
CA GLU A 83 11.32 22.71 28.53
C GLU A 83 11.83 21.29 28.19
N ILE A 84 12.27 20.56 29.21
CA ILE A 84 12.76 19.17 29.05
C ILE A 84 11.59 18.23 28.81
N LYS A 85 10.43 18.49 29.42
CA LYS A 85 9.20 17.73 29.15
C LYS A 85 8.74 17.95 27.72
N GLU A 86 8.65 19.19 27.25
CA GLU A 86 8.27 19.53 25.86
C GLU A 86 9.23 18.88 24.84
N LEU A 87 10.52 18.82 25.14
CA LEU A 87 11.52 18.13 24.31
C LEU A 87 11.27 16.61 24.27
N ASN A 88 11.02 15.98 25.42
CA ASN A 88 10.73 14.55 25.49
C ASN A 88 9.43 14.20 24.77
N ASP A 89 8.38 14.99 24.94
CA ASP A 89 7.09 14.78 24.27
C ASP A 89 7.21 14.93 22.75
N SER A 90 7.97 15.93 22.28
CA SER A 90 8.28 16.12 20.86
C SER A 90 9.09 14.97 20.27
N PHE A 91 10.07 14.46 21.05
CA PHE A 91 10.85 13.29 20.63
C PHE A 91 9.99 12.02 20.58
N ASN A 92 9.14 11.77 21.58
CA ASN A 92 8.25 10.62 21.61
C ASN A 92 7.30 10.63 20.42
N LYS A 93 6.73 11.80 20.09
CA LYS A 93 5.86 11.97 18.91
C LYS A 93 6.60 11.66 17.61
N MET A 94 7.80 12.22 17.46
CA MET A 94 8.65 11.96 16.28
C MET A 94 9.04 10.47 16.19
N ALA A 95 9.43 9.86 17.30
CA ALA A 95 9.80 8.45 17.37
C ALA A 95 8.62 7.52 17.00
N TYR A 96 7.43 7.84 17.50
CA TYR A 96 6.20 7.13 17.13
C TYR A 96 5.89 7.25 15.64
N GLU A 97 6.01 8.45 15.07
CA GLU A 97 5.76 8.71 13.66
C GLU A 97 6.74 7.97 12.74
N ILE A 98 8.03 8.02 13.08
CA ILE A 98 9.08 7.27 12.36
C ILE A 98 8.82 5.76 12.44
N ASN A 99 8.46 5.23 13.60
CA ASN A 99 8.20 3.80 13.76
C ASN A 99 6.98 3.36 12.94
N ASN A 100 5.92 4.17 12.89
CA ASN A 100 4.76 3.92 12.05
C ASN A 100 5.14 3.93 10.56
N GLN A 101 5.92 4.92 10.10
CA GLN A 101 6.39 4.99 8.72
C GLN A 101 7.28 3.78 8.37
N MET A 102 8.18 3.38 9.26
CA MET A 102 9.02 2.18 9.06
C MET A 102 8.19 0.90 8.96
N ASN A 103 7.15 0.76 9.79
CA ASN A 103 6.24 -0.39 9.71
C ASN A 103 5.44 -0.39 8.40
N MET A 104 4.97 0.77 7.94
CA MET A 104 4.30 0.90 6.63
C MET A 104 5.24 0.51 5.49
N ILE A 105 6.47 1.03 5.47
CA ILE A 105 7.48 0.67 4.45
C ILE A 105 7.80 -0.82 4.48
N LYS A 106 7.95 -1.40 5.68
CA LYS A 106 8.23 -2.83 5.83
C LYS A 106 7.08 -3.68 5.30
N ASN A 107 5.84 -3.34 5.61
CA ASN A 107 4.66 -4.04 5.10
C ASN A 107 4.58 -3.92 3.56
N GLU A 108 4.80 -2.72 3.01
CA GLU A 108 4.83 -2.52 1.55
C GLU A 108 5.94 -3.34 0.87
N GLN A 109 7.13 -3.43 1.49
CA GLN A 109 8.21 -4.28 0.97
C GLN A 109 7.86 -5.76 1.04
N GLN A 110 7.21 -6.20 2.11
CA GLN A 110 6.78 -7.58 2.26
C GLN A 110 5.73 -7.93 1.21
N GLU A 111 4.72 -7.08 1.00
CA GLU A 111 3.73 -7.24 -0.06
C GLU A 111 4.38 -7.32 -1.45
N LYS A 112 5.34 -6.44 -1.75
CA LYS A 112 6.10 -6.49 -3.03
C LYS A 112 6.84 -7.82 -3.19
N THR A 113 7.42 -8.34 -2.10
CA THR A 113 8.14 -9.63 -2.14
C THR A 113 7.18 -10.79 -2.40
N GLU A 114 6.03 -10.81 -1.75
CA GLU A 114 5.00 -11.83 -1.96
C GLU A 114 4.47 -11.81 -3.41
N ILE A 115 4.26 -10.61 -3.99
CA ILE A 115 3.89 -10.49 -5.40
C ILE A 115 4.94 -11.14 -6.30
N ILE A 116 6.22 -10.81 -6.11
CA ILE A 116 7.31 -11.36 -6.94
C ILE A 116 7.39 -12.88 -6.80
N GLN A 117 7.20 -13.42 -5.60
CA GLN A 117 7.22 -14.87 -5.36
C GLN A 117 6.04 -15.57 -6.07
N ASN A 118 4.83 -15.02 -5.96
CA ASN A 118 3.64 -15.56 -6.61
C ASN A 118 3.75 -15.47 -8.14
N LEU A 119 4.24 -14.35 -8.67
CA LEU A 119 4.50 -14.18 -10.10
C LEU A 119 5.55 -15.18 -10.62
N ALA A 120 6.65 -15.38 -9.88
CA ALA A 120 7.67 -16.35 -10.25
C ALA A 120 7.10 -17.79 -10.29
N HIS A 121 6.23 -18.13 -9.35
CA HIS A 121 5.52 -19.41 -9.34
C HIS A 121 4.59 -19.56 -10.55
N ASP A 122 3.78 -18.52 -10.83
CA ASP A 122 2.79 -18.54 -11.92
C ASP A 122 3.43 -18.50 -13.32
N LEU A 123 4.63 -17.92 -13.44
CA LEU A 123 5.44 -17.98 -14.66
C LEU A 123 6.11 -19.36 -14.85
N LYS A 124 6.54 -20.01 -13.76
CA LYS A 124 7.22 -21.30 -13.82
C LYS A 124 6.34 -22.41 -14.40
N THR A 125 5.04 -22.40 -14.09
CA THR A 125 4.09 -23.44 -14.52
C THR A 125 3.91 -23.48 -16.05
N PRO A 126 3.53 -22.37 -16.75
CA PRO A 126 3.41 -22.38 -18.20
C PRO A 126 4.75 -22.62 -18.90
N LEU A 127 5.86 -22.11 -18.35
CA LEU A 127 7.19 -22.33 -18.90
C LEU A 127 7.59 -23.81 -18.83
N ALA A 128 7.30 -24.50 -17.73
CA ALA A 128 7.52 -25.94 -17.61
C ALA A 128 6.67 -26.72 -18.61
N GLY A 129 5.42 -26.31 -18.83
CA GLY A 129 4.55 -26.89 -19.86
C GLY A 129 5.14 -26.73 -21.26
N ILE A 130 5.52 -25.50 -21.64
CA ILE A 130 6.16 -25.24 -22.94
C ILE A 130 7.39 -26.11 -23.12
N ARG A 131 8.25 -26.17 -22.10
CA ARG A 131 9.46 -26.97 -22.15
C ARG A 131 9.15 -28.46 -22.32
N SER A 132 8.25 -29.03 -21.52
CA SER A 132 7.90 -30.46 -21.57
C SER A 132 7.35 -30.89 -22.93
N TYR A 133 6.38 -30.13 -23.49
CA TYR A 133 5.82 -30.43 -24.79
C TYR A 133 6.84 -30.24 -25.92
N SER A 134 7.69 -29.22 -25.84
CA SER A 134 8.77 -28.99 -26.82
C SER A 134 9.80 -30.10 -26.79
N GLU A 135 10.20 -30.60 -25.59
CA GLU A 135 11.10 -31.74 -25.44
C GLU A 135 10.46 -33.03 -25.97
N GLY A 136 9.16 -33.28 -25.66
CA GLY A 136 8.43 -34.43 -26.16
C GLY A 136 8.31 -34.48 -27.69
N LEU A 137 8.07 -33.34 -28.34
CA LEU A 137 8.06 -33.19 -29.80
C LEU A 137 9.47 -33.40 -30.38
N ARG A 138 10.51 -32.78 -29.80
CA ARG A 138 11.89 -32.89 -30.27
C ARG A 138 12.42 -34.32 -30.19
N ASP A 139 12.14 -35.00 -29.08
CA ASP A 139 12.68 -36.35 -28.80
C ASP A 139 11.86 -37.46 -29.45
N GLY A 140 10.79 -37.10 -30.21
CA GLY A 140 9.93 -38.04 -30.93
C GLY A 140 9.00 -38.88 -30.03
N VAL A 141 8.87 -38.51 -28.77
CA VAL A 141 7.93 -39.14 -27.83
C VAL A 141 6.47 -38.83 -28.24
N ILE A 142 6.23 -37.59 -28.66
CA ILE A 142 4.97 -37.14 -29.26
C ILE A 142 5.17 -37.21 -30.79
N SER A 143 4.65 -38.24 -31.44
CA SER A 143 4.88 -38.51 -32.87
C SER A 143 3.61 -38.78 -33.66
N ASP A 144 2.50 -39.12 -33.02
CA ASP A 144 1.21 -39.26 -33.69
C ASP A 144 0.74 -37.89 -34.20
N PRO A 145 0.27 -37.75 -35.47
CA PRO A 145 -0.13 -36.47 -36.05
C PRO A 145 -1.21 -35.74 -35.22
N GLN A 146 -2.09 -36.46 -34.56
CA GLN A 146 -3.12 -35.86 -33.71
C GLN A 146 -2.54 -35.36 -32.41
N GLU A 147 -1.66 -36.14 -31.75
CA GLU A 147 -0.95 -35.72 -30.54
C GLU A 147 -0.01 -34.52 -30.81
N VAL A 148 0.63 -34.48 -31.96
CA VAL A 148 1.46 -33.35 -32.39
C VAL A 148 0.63 -32.08 -32.54
N HIS A 149 -0.56 -32.18 -33.15
CA HIS A 149 -1.47 -31.03 -33.27
C HIS A 149 -1.95 -30.53 -31.88
N GLU A 150 -2.33 -31.45 -30.99
CA GLU A 150 -2.72 -31.12 -29.61
C GLU A 150 -1.57 -30.47 -28.84
N ALA A 151 -0.33 -30.96 -29.02
CA ALA A 151 0.85 -30.36 -28.40
C ALA A 151 1.09 -28.93 -28.86
N TYR A 152 0.92 -28.61 -30.15
CA TYR A 152 1.00 -27.24 -30.65
C TYR A 152 -0.07 -26.33 -30.05
N GLU A 153 -1.32 -26.78 -29.94
CA GLU A 153 -2.40 -26.02 -29.30
C GLU A 153 -2.08 -25.73 -27.83
N ILE A 154 -1.53 -26.71 -27.12
CA ILE A 154 -1.10 -26.50 -25.73
C ILE A 154 0.05 -25.48 -25.64
N LEU A 155 1.05 -25.55 -26.54
CA LEU A 155 2.15 -24.59 -26.59
C LEU A 155 1.65 -23.17 -26.83
N ILE A 156 0.73 -22.97 -27.79
CA ILE A 156 0.11 -21.68 -28.09
C ILE A 156 -0.65 -21.17 -26.86
N LYS A 157 -1.44 -22.03 -26.21
CA LYS A 157 -2.18 -21.68 -24.99
C LYS A 157 -1.25 -21.25 -23.84
N GLN A 158 -0.13 -21.95 -23.62
CA GLN A 158 0.83 -21.56 -22.59
C GLN A 158 1.56 -20.25 -22.93
N ALA A 159 1.90 -20.02 -24.19
CA ALA A 159 2.51 -18.77 -24.65
C ALA A 159 1.57 -17.57 -24.46
N ASN A 160 0.29 -17.72 -24.81
CA ASN A 160 -0.73 -16.69 -24.59
C ASN A 160 -0.91 -16.40 -23.09
N ARG A 161 -0.90 -17.45 -22.25
CA ARG A 161 -0.98 -17.27 -20.80
C ARG A 161 0.20 -16.48 -20.25
N LEU A 162 1.42 -16.74 -20.75
CA LEU A 162 2.62 -15.97 -20.39
C LEU A 162 2.47 -14.49 -20.80
N SER A 163 1.96 -14.21 -21.99
CA SER A 163 1.73 -12.83 -22.44
C SER A 163 0.80 -12.07 -21.50
N ILE A 164 -0.34 -12.68 -21.13
CA ILE A 164 -1.28 -12.08 -20.18
C ILE A 164 -0.62 -11.78 -18.83
N LEU A 165 0.19 -12.73 -18.32
CA LEU A 165 0.92 -12.52 -17.06
C LEU A 165 1.94 -11.37 -17.15
N PHE A 166 2.65 -11.22 -18.26
CA PHE A 166 3.55 -10.09 -18.50
C PHE A 166 2.81 -8.76 -18.56
N ASP A 167 1.65 -8.73 -19.21
CA ASP A 167 0.81 -7.54 -19.26
C ASP A 167 0.32 -7.16 -17.83
N ASP A 168 -0.13 -8.13 -17.03
CA ASP A 168 -0.52 -7.92 -15.64
C ASP A 168 0.64 -7.34 -14.81
N ILE A 169 1.85 -7.92 -14.93
CA ILE A 169 3.06 -7.42 -14.25
C ILE A 169 3.36 -5.97 -14.65
N THR A 170 3.30 -5.68 -15.95
CA THR A 170 3.56 -4.34 -16.49
C THR A 170 2.54 -3.33 -15.95
N HIS A 171 1.28 -3.73 -15.83
CA HIS A 171 0.25 -2.90 -15.22
C HIS A 171 0.52 -2.64 -13.74
N VAL A 172 0.84 -3.65 -12.94
CA VAL A 172 1.18 -3.50 -11.51
C VAL A 172 2.38 -2.56 -11.30
N ILE A 173 3.41 -2.65 -12.16
CA ILE A 173 4.56 -1.74 -12.11
C ILE A 173 4.13 -0.31 -12.44
N ASN A 174 3.30 -0.12 -13.47
CA ASN A 174 2.86 1.19 -13.93
C ASN A 174 1.87 1.87 -12.96
N LEU A 175 1.07 1.13 -12.19
CA LEU A 175 0.21 1.67 -11.14
C LEU A 175 0.98 2.55 -10.14
N ASN A 176 2.23 2.16 -9.82
CA ASN A 176 3.08 2.87 -8.87
C ASN A 176 3.84 4.07 -9.46
N THR A 177 3.79 4.29 -10.78
CA THR A 177 4.58 5.35 -11.44
C THR A 177 3.83 6.67 -11.63
N GLY A 178 2.59 6.79 -11.13
CA GLY A 178 1.79 8.02 -11.24
C GLY A 178 1.48 8.41 -12.69
N ARG A 179 1.28 7.42 -13.58
CA ARG A 179 0.99 7.68 -14.99
C ARG A 179 -0.31 8.49 -15.10
N SER A 180 -0.22 9.65 -15.71
CA SER A 180 -1.40 10.42 -16.09
C SER A 180 -1.93 9.87 -17.42
N TYR A 181 -3.20 9.47 -17.43
CA TYR A 181 -3.90 9.07 -18.66
C TYR A 181 -4.49 10.30 -19.35
N PRO A 182 -4.55 10.33 -20.69
CA PRO A 182 -5.24 11.40 -21.38
C PRO A 182 -6.75 11.31 -21.14
N LEU A 183 -7.37 12.47 -20.93
CA LEU A 183 -8.82 12.58 -20.84
C LEU A 183 -9.38 12.58 -22.28
N GLU A 184 -10.23 11.61 -22.60
CA GLU A 184 -10.78 11.40 -23.93
C GLU A 184 -12.31 11.44 -23.92
N LEU A 185 -12.90 11.83 -25.04
CA LEU A 185 -14.36 11.73 -25.25
C LEU A 185 -14.72 10.27 -25.53
N ILE A 186 -15.50 9.66 -24.67
CA ILE A 186 -15.90 8.26 -24.75
C ILE A 186 -17.33 8.16 -25.26
N GLN A 187 -17.52 7.37 -26.32
CA GLN A 187 -18.79 6.83 -26.76
C GLN A 187 -18.88 5.41 -26.25
N LEU A 188 -19.77 5.17 -25.29
CA LEU A 188 -19.77 3.91 -24.51
C LEU A 188 -20.18 2.72 -25.37
N ASP A 189 -21.07 2.89 -26.34
CA ASP A 189 -21.47 1.89 -27.34
C ASP A 189 -20.27 1.40 -28.17
N GLN A 190 -19.48 2.31 -28.72
CA GLN A 190 -18.26 1.98 -29.47
C GLN A 190 -17.20 1.33 -28.58
N LEU A 191 -17.03 1.81 -27.34
CA LEU A 191 -16.11 1.24 -26.38
C LEU A 191 -16.45 -0.22 -26.10
N LEU A 192 -17.72 -0.51 -25.82
CA LEU A 192 -18.19 -1.86 -25.54
C LEU A 192 -18.05 -2.79 -26.76
N VAL A 193 -18.37 -2.32 -27.96
CA VAL A 193 -18.14 -3.11 -29.19
C VAL A 193 -16.68 -3.51 -29.34
N ASN A 194 -15.73 -2.59 -29.09
CA ASN A 194 -14.30 -2.88 -29.19
C ASN A 194 -13.84 -3.89 -28.13
N ILE A 195 -14.39 -3.82 -26.91
CA ILE A 195 -14.07 -4.75 -25.83
C ILE A 195 -14.66 -6.12 -26.09
N LEU A 196 -15.90 -6.22 -26.60
CA LEU A 196 -16.63 -7.47 -26.74
C LEU A 196 -16.26 -8.26 -28.01
N GLN A 197 -15.83 -7.59 -29.07
CA GLN A 197 -15.49 -8.21 -30.35
C GLN A 197 -14.50 -9.40 -30.22
N PRO A 198 -13.42 -9.32 -29.44
CA PRO A 198 -12.49 -10.46 -29.26
C PRO A 198 -13.13 -11.70 -28.62
N TYR A 199 -14.19 -11.53 -27.85
CA TYR A 199 -14.86 -12.62 -27.12
C TYR A 199 -15.96 -13.32 -27.92
N GLU A 200 -16.39 -12.75 -29.04
CA GLU A 200 -17.54 -13.27 -29.82
C GLU A 200 -17.39 -14.74 -30.20
N GLN A 201 -16.22 -15.13 -30.68
CA GLN A 201 -15.94 -16.53 -31.05
C GLN A 201 -15.97 -17.47 -29.86
N HIS A 202 -15.39 -17.07 -28.75
CA HIS A 202 -15.34 -17.86 -27.51
C HIS A 202 -16.75 -18.06 -26.91
N ILE A 203 -17.54 -17.00 -26.86
CA ILE A 203 -18.94 -17.03 -26.41
C ILE A 203 -19.77 -18.00 -27.25
N LYS A 204 -19.62 -17.96 -28.60
CA LYS A 204 -20.31 -18.87 -29.53
C LYS A 204 -19.87 -20.32 -29.33
N GLN A 205 -18.57 -20.58 -29.17
CA GLN A 205 -18.03 -21.94 -28.98
C GLN A 205 -18.53 -22.59 -27.69
N GLU A 206 -18.73 -21.80 -26.63
CA GLU A 206 -19.23 -22.28 -25.35
C GLU A 206 -20.76 -22.22 -25.22
N ASN A 207 -21.48 -21.90 -26.31
CA ASN A 207 -22.95 -21.73 -26.35
C ASN A 207 -23.47 -20.76 -25.28
N ARG A 208 -22.71 -19.72 -24.93
CA ARG A 208 -23.10 -18.70 -23.95
C ARG A 208 -23.95 -17.63 -24.60
N THR A 209 -24.78 -16.97 -23.81
CA THR A 209 -25.53 -15.78 -24.21
C THR A 209 -24.93 -14.55 -23.57
N LEU A 210 -24.55 -13.56 -24.38
CA LEU A 210 -24.10 -12.24 -23.90
C LEU A 210 -25.14 -11.19 -24.33
N GLU A 211 -25.70 -10.50 -23.35
CA GLU A 211 -26.66 -9.42 -23.62
C GLU A 211 -26.14 -8.08 -23.08
N VAL A 212 -26.33 -7.02 -23.87
CA VAL A 212 -25.96 -5.65 -23.49
C VAL A 212 -27.22 -4.81 -23.42
N ASN A 213 -27.55 -4.34 -22.22
CA ASN A 213 -28.77 -3.61 -21.95
C ASN A 213 -28.45 -2.18 -21.46
N PHE A 214 -28.80 -1.19 -22.27
CA PHE A 214 -28.78 0.22 -21.89
C PHE A 214 -30.12 0.60 -21.25
N CYS A 215 -30.13 0.83 -19.94
CA CYS A 215 -31.33 1.25 -19.22
C CYS A 215 -31.68 2.73 -19.46
N THR A 216 -30.70 3.52 -19.88
CA THR A 216 -30.82 4.96 -20.16
C THR A 216 -29.99 5.31 -21.39
N ASP A 217 -30.39 6.33 -22.15
CA ASP A 217 -29.55 6.91 -23.20
C ASP A 217 -28.39 7.66 -22.53
N ILE A 218 -27.17 7.32 -22.93
CA ILE A 218 -25.94 7.88 -22.38
C ILE A 218 -25.24 8.68 -23.45
N ASP A 219 -25.14 9.99 -23.26
CA ASP A 219 -24.35 10.86 -24.13
C ASP A 219 -22.86 10.59 -23.99
N ALA A 220 -22.08 10.94 -25.02
CA ALA A 220 -20.63 10.87 -24.96
C ALA A 220 -20.10 11.73 -23.77
N PHE A 221 -19.14 11.21 -23.04
CA PHE A 221 -18.60 11.83 -21.83
C PHE A 221 -17.09 11.78 -21.82
N TYR A 222 -16.46 12.68 -21.06
CA TYR A 222 -15.01 12.68 -20.89
C TYR A 222 -14.59 11.77 -19.75
N GLN A 223 -13.66 10.87 -20.04
CA GLN A 223 -13.06 9.97 -19.04
C GLN A 223 -11.74 9.38 -19.58
N TYR A 224 -11.04 8.63 -18.75
CA TYR A 224 -9.77 7.95 -19.09
C TYR A 224 -10.06 6.59 -19.74
N ARG A 225 -9.97 6.53 -21.07
CA ARG A 225 -10.33 5.35 -21.87
C ARG A 225 -9.50 4.09 -21.51
N PRO A 226 -8.14 4.11 -21.49
CA PRO A 226 -7.37 2.88 -21.28
C PRO A 226 -7.65 2.20 -19.92
N PRO A 227 -7.78 2.92 -18.77
CA PRO A 227 -8.21 2.31 -17.53
C PRO A 227 -9.57 1.65 -17.60
N ILE A 228 -10.57 2.30 -18.21
CA ILE A 228 -11.93 1.74 -18.33
C ILE A 228 -11.92 0.46 -19.16
N GLU A 229 -11.25 0.44 -20.30
CA GLU A 229 -11.10 -0.76 -21.13
C GLU A 229 -10.50 -1.92 -20.34
N ARG A 230 -9.41 -1.66 -19.58
CA ARG A 230 -8.75 -2.69 -18.78
C ARG A 230 -9.63 -3.19 -17.62
N ILE A 231 -10.34 -2.28 -16.93
CA ILE A 231 -11.28 -2.66 -15.87
C ILE A 231 -12.36 -3.59 -16.42
N LEU A 232 -13.05 -3.15 -17.48
CA LEU A 232 -14.15 -3.92 -18.07
C LEU A 232 -13.68 -5.27 -18.61
N THR A 233 -12.50 -5.34 -19.23
CA THR A 233 -11.88 -6.59 -19.69
C THR A 233 -11.64 -7.53 -18.51
N ASN A 234 -11.06 -7.06 -17.39
CA ASN A 234 -10.83 -7.88 -16.22
C ASN A 234 -12.14 -8.40 -15.59
N LEU A 235 -13.18 -7.56 -15.54
CA LEU A 235 -14.48 -7.99 -15.01
C LEU A 235 -15.14 -9.02 -15.93
N LEU A 236 -15.06 -8.84 -17.26
CA LEU A 236 -15.62 -9.77 -18.25
C LEU A 236 -14.86 -11.10 -18.26
N ASP A 237 -13.52 -11.07 -18.18
CA ASP A 237 -12.69 -12.28 -18.08
C ASP A 237 -13.08 -13.12 -16.86
N ASN A 238 -13.34 -12.47 -15.73
CA ASN A 238 -13.80 -13.15 -14.52
C ASN A 238 -15.21 -13.75 -14.72
N ALA A 239 -16.14 -13.00 -15.29
CA ALA A 239 -17.48 -13.50 -15.56
C ALA A 239 -17.46 -14.75 -16.48
N LEU A 240 -16.66 -14.69 -17.55
CA LEU A 240 -16.46 -15.81 -18.46
C LEU A 240 -15.77 -17.01 -17.81
N LYS A 241 -14.82 -16.76 -16.93
CA LYS A 241 -14.01 -17.79 -16.29
C LYS A 241 -14.79 -18.58 -15.23
N PHE A 242 -15.64 -17.91 -14.44
CA PHE A 242 -16.32 -18.50 -13.31
C PHE A 242 -17.77 -18.91 -13.57
N SER A 243 -18.31 -18.57 -14.74
CA SER A 243 -19.61 -19.05 -15.20
C SER A 243 -19.48 -20.33 -16.04
N ASN A 244 -20.55 -21.12 -16.09
CA ASN A 244 -20.58 -22.39 -16.83
C ASN A 244 -20.79 -22.15 -18.34
N SER A 245 -20.39 -23.12 -19.18
CA SER A 245 -20.78 -23.14 -20.60
C SER A 245 -22.30 -23.19 -20.72
N GLY A 246 -22.86 -22.46 -21.69
CA GLY A 246 -24.32 -22.31 -21.88
C GLY A 246 -24.98 -21.30 -20.94
N SER A 247 -24.26 -20.67 -20.01
CA SER A 247 -24.80 -19.65 -19.10
C SER A 247 -24.97 -18.30 -19.79
N ARG A 248 -25.68 -17.40 -19.11
CA ARG A 248 -25.92 -16.03 -19.55
C ARG A 248 -24.99 -15.06 -18.84
N ILE A 249 -24.52 -14.06 -19.57
CA ILE A 249 -23.76 -12.91 -19.06
C ILE A 249 -24.52 -11.66 -19.51
N ASP A 250 -24.92 -10.82 -18.54
CA ASP A 250 -25.60 -9.55 -18.81
C ASP A 250 -24.67 -8.37 -18.51
N ILE A 251 -24.56 -7.45 -19.47
CA ILE A 251 -23.93 -6.15 -19.26
C ILE A 251 -25.04 -5.11 -19.18
N ILE A 252 -25.24 -4.54 -18.00
CA ILE A 252 -26.31 -3.60 -17.69
C ILE A 252 -25.68 -2.21 -17.49
N ILE A 253 -26.12 -1.25 -18.29
CA ILE A 253 -25.60 0.11 -18.25
C ILE A 253 -26.71 1.08 -17.85
N SER A 254 -26.44 1.90 -16.87
CA SER A 254 -27.37 2.93 -16.38
C SER A 254 -26.65 4.23 -16.04
N GLU A 255 -27.34 5.34 -16.18
CA GLU A 255 -26.87 6.66 -15.79
C GLU A 255 -27.77 7.24 -14.69
N CYS A 256 -27.16 7.76 -13.64
CA CYS A 256 -27.82 8.61 -12.66
C CYS A 256 -27.51 10.07 -12.96
N LYS A 257 -28.43 10.77 -13.64
CA LYS A 257 -28.23 12.16 -14.10
C LYS A 257 -28.09 13.16 -12.94
N GLU A 258 -28.64 12.84 -11.78
CA GLU A 258 -28.57 13.72 -10.58
C GLU A 258 -27.14 13.85 -10.05
N ASN A 259 -26.33 12.80 -10.18
CA ASN A 259 -24.96 12.72 -9.64
C ASN A 259 -23.88 12.71 -10.73
N ASP A 260 -24.23 12.83 -12.01
CA ASP A 260 -23.31 12.65 -13.17
C ASP A 260 -22.51 11.34 -13.10
N VAL A 261 -23.20 10.24 -12.76
CA VAL A 261 -22.58 8.92 -12.55
C VAL A 261 -23.12 7.91 -13.55
N ILE A 262 -22.19 7.14 -14.15
CA ILE A 262 -22.50 5.99 -15.01
C ILE A 262 -22.16 4.71 -14.24
N SER A 263 -23.07 3.76 -14.23
CA SER A 263 -22.86 2.43 -13.67
C SER A 263 -22.88 1.38 -14.78
N ILE A 264 -21.84 0.56 -14.86
CA ILE A 264 -21.68 -0.56 -15.77
C ILE A 264 -21.60 -1.83 -14.95
N SER A 265 -22.63 -2.65 -14.98
CA SER A 265 -22.71 -3.90 -14.22
C SER A 265 -22.51 -5.09 -15.16
N ILE A 266 -21.62 -6.01 -14.80
CA ILE A 266 -21.43 -7.29 -15.48
C ILE A 266 -21.95 -8.37 -14.52
N LYS A 267 -23.02 -9.04 -14.95
CA LYS A 267 -23.68 -10.11 -14.17
C LYS A 267 -23.45 -11.43 -14.87
N ASP A 268 -23.00 -12.42 -14.11
CA ASP A 268 -22.82 -13.81 -14.53
C ASP A 268 -23.71 -14.77 -13.71
N GLU A 269 -23.96 -15.95 -14.26
CA GLU A 269 -24.62 -17.09 -13.59
C GLU A 269 -23.57 -18.15 -13.22
N GLY A 270 -22.51 -17.70 -12.51
CA GLY A 270 -21.40 -18.56 -12.10
C GLY A 270 -21.57 -19.14 -10.72
N ILE A 271 -20.45 -19.66 -10.19
CA ILE A 271 -20.39 -20.30 -8.86
C ILE A 271 -20.69 -19.36 -7.70
N GLY A 272 -20.67 -18.05 -7.91
CA GLY A 272 -20.84 -17.05 -6.87
C GLY A 272 -19.66 -16.98 -5.89
N ILE A 273 -19.78 -16.06 -4.90
CA ILE A 273 -18.74 -15.76 -3.91
C ILE A 273 -19.41 -15.68 -2.54
N VAL A 274 -18.91 -16.43 -1.58
CA VAL A 274 -19.42 -16.38 -0.20
C VAL A 274 -19.22 -14.99 0.40
N PRO A 275 -20.17 -14.49 1.21
CA PRO A 275 -20.15 -13.11 1.73
C PRO A 275 -18.85 -12.71 2.42
N GLU A 276 -18.23 -13.62 3.17
CA GLU A 276 -17.00 -13.40 3.93
C GLU A 276 -15.79 -13.11 3.05
N LEU A 277 -15.81 -13.55 1.78
CA LEU A 277 -14.73 -13.38 0.83
C LEU A 277 -14.93 -12.19 -0.11
N GLN A 278 -16.15 -11.64 -0.21
CA GLN A 278 -16.45 -10.56 -1.16
C GLN A 278 -15.62 -9.29 -0.95
N SER A 279 -15.25 -8.97 0.28
CA SER A 279 -14.35 -7.84 0.56
C SER A 279 -12.90 -8.13 0.18
N ARG A 280 -12.52 -9.41 0.13
CA ARG A 280 -11.14 -9.84 -0.07
C ARG A 280 -10.76 -10.12 -1.51
N ILE A 281 -11.74 -10.29 -2.41
CA ILE A 281 -11.47 -10.59 -3.83
C ILE A 281 -10.67 -9.51 -4.56
N PHE A 282 -10.62 -8.29 -4.00
CA PHE A 282 -9.83 -7.17 -4.51
C PHE A 282 -8.41 -7.09 -3.90
N GLU A 283 -8.12 -7.95 -2.89
CA GLU A 283 -6.76 -8.04 -2.33
C GLU A 283 -5.81 -8.62 -3.38
N ARG A 284 -4.57 -8.19 -3.35
CA ARG A 284 -3.53 -8.69 -4.26
C ARG A 284 -3.36 -10.19 -4.14
N THR A 285 -3.31 -10.86 -5.29
CA THR A 285 -3.09 -12.34 -5.39
C THR A 285 -4.09 -13.20 -4.63
N PHE A 286 -5.19 -12.62 -4.14
CA PHE A 286 -6.23 -13.38 -3.46
C PHE A 286 -6.92 -14.34 -4.43
N ARG A 287 -7.12 -15.57 -3.98
CA ARG A 287 -7.85 -16.62 -4.72
C ARG A 287 -8.66 -17.45 -3.73
N VAL A 288 -9.89 -17.77 -4.09
CA VAL A 288 -10.70 -18.73 -3.36
C VAL A 288 -10.05 -20.12 -3.49
N GLU A 289 -9.87 -20.85 -2.39
CA GLU A 289 -9.06 -22.09 -2.34
C GLU A 289 -9.49 -23.15 -3.35
N ASP A 290 -10.78 -23.29 -3.62
CA ASP A 290 -11.31 -24.25 -4.60
C ASP A 290 -10.93 -23.92 -6.06
N SER A 291 -10.53 -22.69 -6.35
CA SER A 291 -10.04 -22.27 -7.68
C SER A 291 -8.57 -22.62 -7.97
N ARG A 292 -7.88 -23.29 -7.03
CA ARG A 292 -6.49 -23.79 -7.20
C ARG A 292 -6.38 -24.93 -8.22
N ASN A 293 -7.51 -25.54 -8.63
CA ASN A 293 -7.50 -26.52 -9.70
C ASN A 293 -6.98 -25.90 -11.00
N THR A 294 -5.95 -26.51 -11.55
CA THR A 294 -5.15 -26.07 -12.69
C THR A 294 -5.93 -25.79 -13.99
N LYS A 295 -7.20 -26.15 -14.07
CA LYS A 295 -8.07 -25.92 -15.24
C LYS A 295 -8.53 -24.47 -15.39
N THR A 296 -8.65 -23.69 -14.29
CA THR A 296 -9.15 -22.31 -14.30
C THR A 296 -8.06 -21.28 -13.94
N GLY A 297 -6.82 -21.54 -14.33
CA GLY A 297 -5.65 -20.74 -13.96
C GLY A 297 -5.77 -19.24 -14.26
N GLY A 298 -5.42 -18.41 -13.25
CA GLY A 298 -5.30 -16.95 -13.37
C GLY A 298 -4.37 -16.45 -12.28
N SER A 299 -3.71 -15.31 -12.51
CA SER A 299 -2.72 -14.69 -11.60
C SER A 299 -3.30 -14.22 -10.26
N GLY A 300 -4.64 -14.08 -10.15
CA GLY A 300 -5.28 -13.40 -9.03
C GLY A 300 -5.04 -11.89 -9.02
N LEU A 301 -4.45 -11.34 -10.07
CA LEU A 301 -4.13 -9.91 -10.18
C LEU A 301 -5.23 -9.10 -10.90
N GLY A 302 -6.07 -9.74 -11.72
CA GLY A 302 -7.03 -9.03 -12.57
C GLY A 302 -7.99 -8.12 -11.79
N LEU A 303 -8.64 -8.61 -10.73
CA LEU A 303 -9.54 -7.81 -9.89
C LEU A 303 -8.79 -6.75 -9.07
N TYR A 304 -7.61 -7.08 -8.58
CA TYR A 304 -6.74 -6.10 -7.93
C TYR A 304 -6.38 -4.95 -8.87
N ILE A 305 -5.91 -5.27 -10.09
CA ILE A 305 -5.58 -4.25 -11.11
C ILE A 305 -6.82 -3.41 -11.47
N ALA A 306 -7.99 -4.05 -11.63
CA ALA A 306 -9.24 -3.35 -11.91
C ALA A 306 -9.58 -2.35 -10.80
N ASN A 307 -9.47 -2.75 -9.54
CA ASN A 307 -9.77 -1.90 -8.38
C ASN A 307 -8.78 -0.73 -8.25
N GLU A 308 -7.49 -0.96 -8.42
CA GLU A 308 -6.47 0.09 -8.38
C GLU A 308 -6.66 1.11 -9.52
N LEU A 309 -6.94 0.63 -10.74
CA LEU A 309 -7.24 1.51 -11.88
C LEU A 309 -8.51 2.33 -11.64
N ALA A 310 -9.55 1.73 -11.04
CA ALA A 310 -10.77 2.43 -10.71
C ALA A 310 -10.49 3.57 -9.72
N GLN A 311 -9.72 3.31 -8.67
CA GLN A 311 -9.34 4.35 -7.69
C GLN A 311 -8.52 5.48 -8.34
N GLN A 312 -7.61 5.17 -9.28
CA GLN A 312 -6.82 6.19 -9.99
C GLN A 312 -7.66 7.14 -10.86
N ILE A 313 -8.83 6.71 -11.32
CA ILE A 313 -9.73 7.50 -12.16
C ILE A 313 -10.97 8.01 -11.41
N ASP A 314 -10.93 8.07 -10.07
CA ASP A 314 -12.06 8.44 -9.20
C ASP A 314 -13.34 7.61 -9.47
N ALA A 315 -13.16 6.34 -9.79
CA ALA A 315 -14.22 5.35 -9.98
C ALA A 315 -14.22 4.33 -8.81
N SER A 316 -15.26 3.53 -8.73
CA SER A 316 -15.35 2.45 -7.75
C SER A 316 -15.91 1.17 -8.36
N ILE A 317 -15.45 0.01 -7.82
CA ILE A 317 -15.99 -1.29 -8.17
C ILE A 317 -16.68 -1.87 -6.94
N THR A 318 -17.90 -2.37 -7.13
CA THR A 318 -18.65 -3.08 -6.10
C THR A 318 -19.01 -4.48 -6.57
N VAL A 319 -19.19 -5.41 -5.63
CA VAL A 319 -19.58 -6.79 -5.88
C VAL A 319 -20.85 -7.13 -5.12
N GLN A 320 -21.75 -7.85 -5.77
CA GLN A 320 -22.91 -8.50 -5.17
C GLN A 320 -22.93 -9.92 -5.69
N SER A 321 -22.91 -10.91 -4.80
CA SER A 321 -22.80 -12.30 -5.21
C SER A 321 -23.46 -13.21 -4.19
N ASP A 322 -24.13 -14.22 -4.70
CA ASP A 322 -24.69 -15.31 -3.91
C ASP A 322 -24.13 -16.64 -4.42
N LEU A 323 -23.77 -17.52 -3.50
CA LEU A 323 -23.18 -18.82 -3.82
C LEU A 323 -24.13 -19.64 -4.70
N ASP A 324 -23.61 -20.26 -5.76
CA ASP A 324 -24.33 -21.06 -6.76
C ASP A 324 -25.43 -20.32 -7.54
N ILE A 325 -25.52 -19.00 -7.42
CA ILE A 325 -26.45 -18.16 -8.18
C ILE A 325 -25.71 -17.34 -9.21
N GLY A 326 -24.58 -16.73 -8.82
CA GLY A 326 -23.76 -15.90 -9.70
C GLY A 326 -23.20 -14.64 -9.05
N THR A 327 -22.54 -13.83 -9.86
CA THR A 327 -21.89 -12.60 -9.40
C THR A 327 -22.29 -11.42 -10.28
N THR A 328 -22.51 -10.28 -9.64
CA THR A 328 -22.66 -8.98 -10.30
C THR A 328 -21.56 -8.06 -9.84
N MET A 329 -20.69 -7.66 -10.78
CA MET A 329 -19.65 -6.66 -10.54
C MET A 329 -20.04 -5.35 -11.20
N THR A 330 -20.06 -4.25 -10.45
CA THR A 330 -20.50 -2.95 -10.93
C THR A 330 -19.36 -1.94 -10.87
N LEU A 331 -18.98 -1.42 -12.01
CA LEU A 331 -18.09 -0.26 -12.15
C LEU A 331 -18.94 1.01 -12.13
N THR A 332 -18.62 1.92 -11.22
CA THR A 332 -19.27 3.23 -11.08
C THR A 332 -18.29 4.34 -11.45
N LEU A 333 -18.61 5.12 -12.48
CA LEU A 333 -17.78 6.17 -13.07
C LEU A 333 -18.42 7.53 -12.88
N LYS A 334 -17.64 8.56 -12.51
CA LYS A 334 -18.06 9.96 -12.59
C LYS A 334 -17.75 10.51 -13.97
N LYS A 335 -18.70 11.26 -14.56
CA LYS A 335 -18.45 12.01 -15.80
C LYS A 335 -17.61 13.25 -15.47
N PHE A 336 -16.53 13.45 -16.22
CA PHE A 336 -15.83 14.74 -16.17
C PHE A 336 -16.51 15.72 -17.10
N GLN A 337 -16.87 16.88 -16.57
CA GLN A 337 -17.36 18.00 -17.37
C GLN A 337 -16.15 18.86 -17.76
N PHE A 338 -16.00 19.12 -19.05
CA PHE A 338 -15.05 20.13 -19.51
C PHE A 338 -15.57 21.50 -19.06
N LYS A 339 -15.00 22.08 -18.03
CA LYS A 339 -15.19 23.52 -17.81
C LYS A 339 -14.53 24.23 -19.00
N LYS A 340 -15.39 24.82 -19.86
CA LYS A 340 -14.98 25.72 -20.93
C LYS A 340 -14.21 26.92 -20.36
#